data_e10425d0b5fab18ca62ca2f94361a2b9
#
_entry.id   e10425d0b5fab18ca62ca2f94361a2b9
#
_cell.length_a   1.000
_cell.length_b   1.000
_cell.length_c   1.000
_cell.angle_alpha   90.00
_cell.angle_beta   90.00
_cell.angle_gamma   90.00
#
_symmetry.space_group_name_H-M   'P 1'
#
loop_
_entity.id
_entity.type
_entity.pdbx_description
1 polymer ?
#
loop_
_entity_poly.entity_id
_entity_poly.type
_entity_poly.pdbx_seq_one_letter_code
_entity_poly.pdbx_strand_id
1 'polypeptide(L)'
;MKKLLFLIPLLLISLQSAWATGNDYHYVVAADGSGDFTTVQEAINAVPDYRKAGPTRILIKKGVYKEKRVIPGSKTGVNLVGEDGVVLTYDDFADKLNVFGEKMGTSGSGSIYIFGSDFSAENITFENSSGPVEQAVACHVAADRAVFRRCRFLGFQDTLYTFGEGTRQYYEDCYIEGTVDFIFGKATAVFNHCEIHSKRSGGYLTAPATPQGCKYGYVFNNCRLTAAPNVAAGSVWLSRPWRPYAKAVFIRCDMGKHIRPEGWNNWGNPDNESTAFYAEYQSYGEGASTNRAGWSHQLSDAGDYEVAVVLQGKDQWNPLPTTNLLNNQK
;
A
#
# COMPACT_ATOMS: atom_id res chain seq x y z
N MET A 1 42.70 10.92 -72.88
CA MET A 1 42.58 10.36 -71.49
C MET A 1 41.45 11.07 -70.78
N LYS A 2 40.26 10.44 -70.76
CA LYS A 2 39.04 10.99 -70.09
C LYS A 2 38.99 10.45 -68.64
N LYS A 3 39.04 11.34 -67.64
CA LYS A 3 38.89 11.00 -66.23
C LYS A 3 37.37 10.85 -65.93
N LEU A 4 36.97 9.65 -65.55
CA LEU A 4 35.61 9.32 -65.12
C LEU A 4 35.52 9.67 -63.61
N LEU A 5 34.71 10.69 -63.28
CA LEU A 5 34.35 11.00 -61.88
C LEU A 5 33.18 10.11 -61.45
N PHE A 6 33.41 9.24 -60.48
CA PHE A 6 32.33 8.51 -59.81
C PHE A 6 31.71 9.38 -58.67
N LEU A 7 30.49 9.83 -58.84
CA LEU A 7 29.68 10.41 -57.77
C LEU A 7 29.10 9.26 -56.96
N ILE A 8 29.49 9.18 -55.69
CA ILE A 8 28.84 8.31 -54.69
C ILE A 8 27.66 9.12 -54.08
N PRO A 9 26.41 8.64 -54.16
CA PRO A 9 25.32 9.32 -53.47
C PRO A 9 25.45 9.05 -51.97
N LEU A 10 25.59 10.11 -51.19
CA LEU A 10 25.55 10.10 -49.74
C LEU A 10 24.09 9.87 -49.31
N LEU A 11 23.78 8.66 -48.88
CA LEU A 11 22.47 8.32 -48.31
C LEU A 11 22.39 8.94 -46.89
N LEU A 12 21.77 10.10 -46.78
CA LEU A 12 21.42 10.70 -45.50
C LEU A 12 20.29 9.86 -44.87
N ILE A 13 20.66 8.93 -44.00
CA ILE A 13 19.71 8.30 -43.09
C ILE A 13 19.34 9.35 -42.04
N SER A 14 18.19 10.00 -42.24
CA SER A 14 17.58 10.82 -41.22
C SER A 14 17.11 9.91 -40.06
N LEU A 15 17.87 9.87 -38.99
CA LEU A 15 17.38 9.41 -37.70
C LEU A 15 16.29 10.40 -37.26
N GLN A 16 15.04 10.09 -37.60
CA GLN A 16 13.92 10.70 -36.96
C GLN A 16 13.90 10.15 -35.52
N SER A 17 14.38 10.97 -34.56
CA SER A 17 14.08 10.79 -33.16
C SER A 17 12.58 10.92 -33.03
N ALA A 18 11.89 9.78 -32.93
CA ALA A 18 10.49 9.73 -32.50
C ALA A 18 10.43 10.34 -31.11
N TRP A 19 9.88 11.54 -31.03
CA TRP A 19 9.48 12.16 -29.77
C TRP A 19 8.37 11.28 -29.20
N ALA A 20 8.69 10.53 -28.15
CA ALA A 20 7.75 9.68 -27.47
C ALA A 20 6.62 10.52 -26.86
N THR A 21 5.42 10.35 -27.37
CA THR A 21 4.19 10.87 -26.78
C THR A 21 3.93 10.09 -25.48
N GLY A 22 3.92 10.79 -24.37
CA GLY A 22 3.94 10.41 -22.98
C GLY A 22 3.05 9.25 -22.52
N ASN A 23 3.47 8.02 -22.78
CA ASN A 23 3.02 6.83 -22.06
C ASN A 23 4.02 5.69 -22.27
N ASP A 24 5.33 5.93 -22.10
CA ASP A 24 6.35 4.93 -22.33
C ASP A 24 6.42 3.96 -21.14
N TYR A 25 5.78 2.83 -21.28
CA TYR A 25 6.02 1.66 -20.43
C TYR A 25 7.25 0.92 -20.94
N HIS A 26 8.08 0.43 -20.02
CA HIS A 26 9.24 -0.38 -20.36
C HIS A 26 8.84 -1.81 -20.71
N TYR A 27 7.77 -2.29 -20.07
CA TYR A 27 7.21 -3.62 -20.27
C TYR A 27 5.69 -3.59 -20.22
N VAL A 28 5.07 -4.48 -20.97
CA VAL A 28 3.62 -4.74 -20.98
C VAL A 28 3.39 -6.20 -20.60
N VAL A 29 2.56 -6.42 -19.58
CA VAL A 29 2.10 -7.74 -19.17
C VAL A 29 0.68 -7.96 -19.68
N ALA A 30 0.44 -9.05 -20.40
CA ALA A 30 -0.88 -9.45 -20.88
C ALA A 30 -1.05 -10.97 -20.83
N ALA A 31 -2.05 -11.45 -20.10
CA ALA A 31 -2.28 -12.88 -19.91
C ALA A 31 -2.61 -13.63 -21.20
N ASP A 32 -3.09 -12.93 -22.23
CA ASP A 32 -3.42 -13.47 -23.56
C ASP A 32 -2.21 -13.55 -24.51
N GLY A 33 -1.00 -13.15 -24.05
CA GLY A 33 0.22 -13.15 -24.84
C GLY A 33 0.39 -11.94 -25.76
N SER A 34 -0.47 -10.93 -25.69
CA SER A 34 -0.36 -9.70 -26.51
C SER A 34 0.65 -8.68 -25.96
N GLY A 35 1.27 -8.96 -24.79
CA GLY A 35 2.31 -8.15 -24.16
C GLY A 35 3.71 -8.75 -24.33
N ASP A 36 4.69 -8.13 -23.65
CA ASP A 36 6.07 -8.63 -23.60
C ASP A 36 6.17 -9.88 -22.69
N PHE A 37 5.27 -9.98 -21.69
CA PHE A 37 5.21 -11.08 -20.73
C PHE A 37 3.77 -11.51 -20.48
N THR A 38 3.59 -12.78 -20.13
CA THR A 38 2.26 -13.32 -19.77
C THR A 38 2.02 -13.32 -18.27
N THR A 39 3.07 -13.21 -17.46
CA THR A 39 2.99 -13.14 -16.00
C THR A 39 3.64 -11.86 -15.46
N VAL A 40 3.14 -11.38 -14.32
CA VAL A 40 3.70 -10.18 -13.69
C VAL A 40 5.08 -10.47 -13.09
N GLN A 41 5.31 -11.71 -12.60
CA GLN A 41 6.61 -12.09 -12.05
C GLN A 41 7.72 -12.09 -13.11
N GLU A 42 7.43 -12.54 -14.34
CA GLU A 42 8.41 -12.47 -15.44
C GLU A 42 8.81 -11.04 -15.75
N ALA A 43 7.87 -10.11 -15.81
CA ALA A 43 8.15 -8.70 -16.02
C ALA A 43 8.99 -8.10 -14.87
N ILE A 44 8.69 -8.45 -13.61
CA ILE A 44 9.50 -8.06 -12.44
C ILE A 44 10.92 -8.61 -12.56
N ASN A 45 11.08 -9.87 -12.96
CA ASN A 45 12.39 -10.51 -13.11
C ASN A 45 13.25 -9.81 -14.20
N ALA A 46 12.62 -9.29 -15.25
CA ALA A 46 13.28 -8.56 -16.33
C ALA A 46 13.75 -7.15 -15.93
N VAL A 47 13.24 -6.57 -14.84
CA VAL A 47 13.74 -5.28 -14.33
C VAL A 47 15.21 -5.41 -13.95
N PRO A 48 16.11 -4.51 -14.42
CA PRO A 48 17.51 -4.54 -14.00
C PRO A 48 17.68 -4.33 -12.50
N ASP A 49 18.61 -5.07 -11.88
CA ASP A 49 18.96 -4.86 -10.49
C ASP A 49 19.64 -3.51 -10.27
N TYR A 50 19.30 -2.83 -9.17
CA TYR A 50 19.88 -1.56 -8.74
C TYR A 50 19.88 -0.48 -9.84
N ARG A 51 18.83 -0.45 -10.65
CA ARG A 51 18.70 0.50 -11.76
C ARG A 51 18.75 1.95 -11.26
N LYS A 52 19.62 2.76 -11.90
CA LYS A 52 19.84 4.18 -11.55
C LYS A 52 19.16 5.17 -12.52
N ALA A 53 18.71 4.69 -13.66
CA ALA A 53 18.13 5.53 -14.72
C ALA A 53 16.63 5.86 -14.51
N GLY A 54 16.19 5.92 -13.25
CA GLY A 54 14.79 6.19 -12.92
C GLY A 54 13.92 4.93 -12.84
N PRO A 55 12.60 5.07 -12.61
CA PRO A 55 11.70 3.95 -12.39
C PRO A 55 11.53 3.08 -13.65
N THR A 56 11.33 1.78 -13.44
CA THR A 56 10.89 0.86 -14.50
C THR A 56 9.37 0.77 -14.47
N ARG A 57 8.71 1.29 -15.51
CA ARG A 57 7.25 1.31 -15.63
C ARG A 57 6.77 0.04 -16.33
N ILE A 58 5.87 -0.69 -15.69
CA ILE A 58 5.27 -1.93 -16.20
C ILE A 58 3.76 -1.71 -16.30
N LEU A 59 3.22 -1.77 -17.52
CA LEU A 59 1.77 -1.80 -17.75
C LEU A 59 1.26 -3.23 -17.59
N ILE A 60 0.21 -3.41 -16.78
CA ILE A 60 -0.47 -4.69 -16.64
C ILE A 60 -1.84 -4.56 -17.28
N LYS A 61 -2.09 -5.35 -18.33
CA LYS A 61 -3.35 -5.39 -19.04
C LYS A 61 -4.44 -6.02 -18.16
N LYS A 62 -5.69 -5.65 -18.41
CA LYS A 62 -6.85 -6.21 -17.73
C LYS A 62 -6.78 -7.74 -17.65
N GLY A 63 -6.96 -8.28 -16.44
CA GLY A 63 -6.93 -9.73 -16.21
C GLY A 63 -6.79 -10.10 -14.75
N VAL A 64 -6.99 -11.39 -14.48
CA VAL A 64 -6.73 -11.99 -13.17
C VAL A 64 -5.44 -12.80 -13.26
N TYR A 65 -4.43 -12.36 -12.53
CA TYR A 65 -3.11 -12.99 -12.50
C TYR A 65 -2.98 -13.74 -11.18
N LYS A 66 -3.14 -15.07 -11.22
CA LYS A 66 -3.02 -15.93 -10.03
C LYS A 66 -1.62 -16.52 -9.94
N GLU A 67 -0.75 -15.82 -9.27
CA GLU A 67 0.65 -16.21 -9.05
C GLU A 67 1.17 -15.60 -7.75
N LYS A 68 2.13 -16.22 -7.08
CA LYS A 68 2.85 -15.66 -5.95
C LYS A 68 3.98 -14.79 -6.46
N ARG A 69 4.09 -13.54 -5.99
CA ARG A 69 5.02 -12.55 -6.55
C ARG A 69 5.98 -12.04 -5.52
N VAL A 70 7.20 -11.80 -5.98
CA VAL A 70 8.24 -11.19 -5.15
C VAL A 70 8.92 -10.08 -5.96
N ILE A 71 8.96 -8.87 -5.41
CA ILE A 71 9.82 -7.79 -5.87
C ILE A 71 11.01 -7.74 -4.91
N PRO A 72 12.17 -8.31 -5.30
CA PRO A 72 13.35 -8.37 -4.43
C PRO A 72 13.89 -6.97 -4.11
N GLY A 73 14.65 -6.85 -3.03
CA GLY A 73 15.28 -5.58 -2.61
C GLY A 73 16.23 -4.97 -3.66
N SER A 74 16.77 -5.79 -4.57
CA SER A 74 17.58 -5.31 -5.70
C SER A 74 16.78 -4.64 -6.81
N LYS A 75 15.46 -4.88 -6.90
CA LYS A 75 14.55 -4.30 -7.90
C LYS A 75 13.97 -2.97 -7.39
N THR A 76 14.78 -1.94 -7.35
CA THR A 76 14.37 -0.60 -6.91
C THR A 76 13.65 0.17 -8.01
N GLY A 77 12.71 1.04 -7.63
CA GLY A 77 11.99 1.90 -8.57
C GLY A 77 11.06 1.15 -9.53
N VAL A 78 10.46 0.03 -9.10
CA VAL A 78 9.44 -0.67 -9.89
C VAL A 78 8.13 0.10 -9.79
N ASN A 79 7.55 0.44 -10.94
CA ASN A 79 6.26 1.11 -11.05
C ASN A 79 5.28 0.21 -11.80
N LEU A 80 4.27 -0.32 -11.12
CA LEU A 80 3.20 -1.13 -11.70
C LEU A 80 1.98 -0.26 -11.98
N VAL A 81 1.49 -0.26 -13.21
CA VAL A 81 0.28 0.46 -13.61
C VAL A 81 -0.72 -0.53 -14.19
N GLY A 82 -1.90 -0.65 -13.59
CA GLY A 82 -2.94 -1.53 -14.05
C GLY A 82 -3.95 -0.85 -14.98
N GLU A 83 -4.41 -1.55 -16.00
CA GLU A 83 -5.69 -1.23 -16.63
C GLU A 83 -6.85 -1.52 -15.67
N ASP A 84 -8.04 -0.97 -15.94
CA ASP A 84 -9.22 -1.25 -15.13
C ASP A 84 -9.54 -2.75 -15.10
N GLY A 85 -9.65 -3.31 -13.88
CA GLY A 85 -9.94 -4.73 -13.69
C GLY A 85 -8.72 -5.64 -13.61
N VAL A 86 -7.53 -5.09 -13.37
CA VAL A 86 -6.33 -5.88 -13.00
C VAL A 86 -6.47 -6.40 -11.59
N VAL A 87 -6.36 -7.73 -11.42
CA VAL A 87 -6.35 -8.41 -10.13
C VAL A 87 -5.09 -9.26 -10.00
N LEU A 88 -4.27 -8.95 -9.01
CA LEU A 88 -3.10 -9.71 -8.61
C LEU A 88 -3.48 -10.55 -7.38
N THR A 89 -3.64 -11.85 -7.53
CA THR A 89 -4.19 -12.72 -6.48
C THR A 89 -3.34 -13.97 -6.24
N TYR A 90 -3.45 -14.51 -5.03
CA TYR A 90 -3.03 -15.86 -4.65
C TYR A 90 -3.88 -16.33 -3.47
N ASP A 91 -3.71 -17.60 -3.03
CA ASP A 91 -4.59 -18.24 -2.05
C ASP A 91 -3.83 -18.97 -0.91
N ASP A 92 -2.64 -18.49 -0.57
CA ASP A 92 -1.93 -19.00 0.61
C ASP A 92 -2.50 -18.37 1.89
N PHE A 93 -2.50 -19.16 2.98
CA PHE A 93 -2.89 -18.71 4.31
C PHE A 93 -1.98 -19.35 5.38
N ALA A 94 -2.01 -18.82 6.60
CA ALA A 94 -1.03 -19.14 7.62
C ALA A 94 -0.95 -20.64 7.96
N ASP A 95 -2.09 -21.33 8.02
CA ASP A 95 -2.16 -22.75 8.37
C ASP A 95 -1.99 -23.70 7.17
N LYS A 96 -1.90 -23.18 5.94
CA LYS A 96 -1.58 -23.95 4.75
C LYS A 96 -0.17 -24.55 4.87
N LEU A 97 -0.04 -25.83 4.56
CA LEU A 97 1.26 -26.51 4.62
C LEU A 97 2.08 -26.21 3.35
N ASN A 98 3.37 -25.97 3.54
CA ASN A 98 4.34 -25.92 2.45
C ASN A 98 4.72 -27.33 1.97
N VAL A 99 5.59 -27.43 0.98
CA VAL A 99 6.03 -28.72 0.40
C VAL A 99 6.77 -29.65 1.39
N PHE A 100 7.19 -29.10 2.53
CA PHE A 100 7.86 -29.86 3.61
C PHE A 100 6.90 -30.25 4.76
N GLY A 101 5.59 -29.93 4.62
CA GLY A 101 4.59 -30.21 5.65
C GLY A 101 4.58 -29.22 6.82
N GLU A 102 5.20 -28.05 6.67
CA GLU A 102 5.26 -26.99 7.69
C GLU A 102 4.23 -25.91 7.38
N LYS A 103 3.62 -25.32 8.43
CA LYS A 103 2.70 -24.18 8.26
C LYS A 103 3.44 -22.99 7.67
N MET A 104 2.83 -22.32 6.71
CA MET A 104 3.41 -21.13 6.06
C MET A 104 3.55 -19.95 7.03
N GLY A 105 2.68 -19.84 8.03
CA GLY A 105 2.57 -18.68 8.91
C GLY A 105 2.10 -17.44 8.17
N THR A 106 1.79 -16.38 8.93
CA THR A 106 1.32 -15.11 8.36
C THR A 106 2.29 -14.55 7.33
N SER A 107 3.60 -14.52 7.64
CA SER A 107 4.61 -13.97 6.73
C SER A 107 4.80 -14.78 5.45
N GLY A 108 4.46 -16.07 5.45
CA GLY A 108 4.55 -16.94 4.28
C GLY A 108 3.31 -16.90 3.38
N SER A 109 2.20 -16.32 3.84
CA SER A 109 0.90 -16.35 3.17
C SER A 109 0.69 -15.27 2.10
N GLY A 110 1.65 -14.37 1.88
CA GLY A 110 1.48 -13.23 0.99
C GLY A 110 1.26 -13.59 -0.47
N SER A 111 0.32 -12.90 -1.12
CA SER A 111 0.11 -12.97 -2.57
C SER A 111 1.20 -12.22 -3.33
N ILE A 112 1.65 -11.08 -2.78
CA ILE A 112 2.79 -10.32 -3.29
C ILE A 112 3.67 -9.83 -2.14
N TYR A 113 5.00 -9.87 -2.35
CA TYR A 113 6.03 -9.36 -1.43
C TYR A 113 6.80 -8.24 -2.11
N ILE A 114 6.86 -7.07 -1.47
CA ILE A 114 7.50 -5.87 -2.02
C ILE A 114 8.64 -5.46 -1.08
N PHE A 115 9.88 -5.79 -1.47
CA PHE A 115 11.09 -5.43 -0.74
C PHE A 115 11.87 -4.29 -1.41
N GLY A 116 11.72 -4.11 -2.73
CA GLY A 116 12.43 -3.08 -3.50
C GLY A 116 11.92 -1.68 -3.17
N SER A 117 12.81 -0.81 -2.67
CA SER A 117 12.48 0.59 -2.35
C SER A 117 12.08 1.41 -3.59
N ASP A 118 11.43 2.55 -3.36
CA ASP A 118 10.91 3.44 -4.42
C ASP A 118 9.86 2.74 -5.31
N PHE A 119 9.15 1.80 -4.73
CA PHE A 119 8.06 1.09 -5.40
C PHE A 119 6.83 1.97 -5.57
N SER A 120 6.13 1.84 -6.69
CA SER A 120 4.79 2.41 -6.81
C SER A 120 3.83 1.49 -7.57
N ALA A 121 2.57 1.55 -7.17
CA ALA A 121 1.47 0.86 -7.85
C ALA A 121 0.28 1.80 -8.05
N GLU A 122 -0.38 1.67 -9.19
CA GLU A 122 -1.54 2.47 -9.53
C GLU A 122 -2.62 1.62 -10.20
N ASN A 123 -3.87 1.77 -9.75
CA ASN A 123 -5.05 1.13 -10.32
C ASN A 123 -4.96 -0.41 -10.36
N ILE A 124 -4.52 -1.03 -9.27
CA ILE A 124 -4.34 -2.49 -9.14
C ILE A 124 -5.14 -3.00 -7.95
N THR A 125 -5.80 -4.13 -8.13
CA THR A 125 -6.37 -4.93 -7.04
C THR A 125 -5.34 -5.97 -6.58
N PHE A 126 -4.94 -5.89 -5.32
CA PHE A 126 -4.16 -6.89 -4.59
C PHE A 126 -5.11 -7.72 -3.75
N GLU A 127 -5.15 -9.02 -3.97
CA GLU A 127 -6.11 -9.91 -3.32
C GLU A 127 -5.41 -11.11 -2.70
N ASN A 128 -5.92 -11.55 -1.54
CA ASN A 128 -5.74 -12.93 -1.10
C ASN A 128 -7.09 -13.64 -1.18
N SER A 129 -7.17 -14.62 -2.06
CA SER A 129 -8.41 -15.35 -2.39
C SER A 129 -8.63 -16.62 -1.60
N SER A 130 -7.90 -16.84 -0.48
CA SER A 130 -8.08 -18.01 0.39
C SER A 130 -9.43 -18.03 1.13
N GLY A 131 -10.11 -16.89 1.20
CA GLY A 131 -11.38 -16.75 1.92
C GLY A 131 -11.22 -16.44 3.42
N PRO A 132 -12.29 -16.55 4.22
CA PRO A 132 -12.29 -16.25 5.65
C PRO A 132 -11.73 -17.42 6.48
N VAL A 133 -10.48 -17.76 6.21
CA VAL A 133 -9.71 -18.81 6.92
C VAL A 133 -8.88 -18.19 8.03
N GLU A 134 -7.62 -18.59 8.15
CA GLU A 134 -6.66 -17.98 9.09
C GLU A 134 -6.06 -16.69 8.51
N GLN A 135 -4.96 -16.16 9.08
CA GLN A 135 -4.25 -15.00 8.56
C GLN A 135 -3.85 -15.25 7.09
N ALA A 136 -4.15 -14.30 6.22
CA ALA A 136 -3.94 -14.44 4.78
C ALA A 136 -3.64 -13.08 4.13
N VAL A 137 -2.36 -12.84 3.84
CA VAL A 137 -1.86 -11.55 3.40
C VAL A 137 -2.09 -11.34 1.90
N ALA A 138 -2.80 -10.29 1.52
CA ALA A 138 -2.92 -9.88 0.12
C ALA A 138 -1.64 -9.17 -0.37
N CYS A 139 -1.10 -8.28 0.45
CA CYS A 139 0.10 -7.51 0.08
C CYS A 139 1.02 -7.34 1.30
N HIS A 140 2.26 -7.83 1.17
CA HIS A 140 3.32 -7.68 2.16
C HIS A 140 4.31 -6.61 1.68
N VAL A 141 4.37 -5.47 2.38
CA VAL A 141 5.18 -4.32 1.98
C VAL A 141 6.30 -4.09 2.99
N ALA A 142 7.54 -4.37 2.57
CA ALA A 142 8.76 -4.11 3.35
C ALA A 142 9.62 -2.99 2.73
N ALA A 143 9.18 -2.44 1.61
CA ALA A 143 9.89 -1.39 0.89
C ALA A 143 9.80 -0.03 1.59
N ASP A 144 10.90 0.73 1.60
CA ASP A 144 10.87 2.15 1.92
C ASP A 144 10.42 2.98 0.71
N ARG A 145 9.70 4.07 0.96
CA ARG A 145 9.13 4.97 -0.05
C ARG A 145 8.21 4.25 -1.05
N ALA A 146 7.35 3.36 -0.51
CA ALA A 146 6.33 2.69 -1.30
C ALA A 146 5.08 3.57 -1.44
N VAL A 147 4.54 3.65 -2.66
CA VAL A 147 3.36 4.48 -2.99
C VAL A 147 2.29 3.64 -3.67
N PHE A 148 1.08 3.71 -3.17
CA PHE A 148 -0.09 3.06 -3.77
C PHE A 148 -1.17 4.10 -4.06
N ARG A 149 -1.63 4.19 -5.29
CA ARG A 149 -2.70 5.11 -5.70
C ARG A 149 -3.86 4.37 -6.36
N ARG A 150 -5.08 4.65 -5.93
CA ARG A 150 -6.31 4.04 -6.48
C ARG A 150 -6.24 2.52 -6.53
N CYS A 151 -5.51 1.91 -5.56
CA CYS A 151 -5.38 0.47 -5.43
C CYS A 151 -6.47 -0.09 -4.51
N ARG A 152 -6.74 -1.38 -4.67
CA ARG A 152 -7.64 -2.13 -3.80
C ARG A 152 -6.88 -3.25 -3.11
N PHE A 153 -7.12 -3.44 -1.81
CA PHE A 153 -6.54 -4.53 -1.02
C PHE A 153 -7.69 -5.36 -0.47
N LEU A 154 -7.84 -6.56 -1.00
CA LEU A 154 -8.98 -7.44 -0.73
C LEU A 154 -8.52 -8.68 0.03
N GLY A 155 -9.17 -8.93 1.17
CA GLY A 155 -8.86 -10.08 2.03
C GLY A 155 -9.81 -10.18 3.21
N PHE A 156 -9.34 -10.85 4.25
CA PHE A 156 -10.08 -11.05 5.50
C PHE A 156 -9.20 -10.69 6.69
N GLN A 157 -8.69 -11.66 7.47
CA GLN A 157 -7.73 -11.37 8.54
C GLN A 157 -6.34 -11.12 7.93
N ASP A 158 -5.67 -10.04 8.39
CA ASP A 158 -4.28 -9.72 8.01
C ASP A 158 -4.09 -9.36 6.51
N THR A 159 -5.00 -8.59 5.90
CA THR A 159 -5.00 -8.28 4.46
C THR A 159 -3.75 -7.52 4.00
N LEU A 160 -3.42 -6.40 4.67
CA LEU A 160 -2.29 -5.53 4.30
C LEU A 160 -1.22 -5.54 5.40
N TYR A 161 -0.08 -6.14 5.09
CA TYR A 161 1.07 -6.22 6.00
C TYR A 161 2.12 -5.15 5.67
N THR A 162 2.13 -4.07 6.44
CA THR A 162 3.12 -2.99 6.35
C THR A 162 4.35 -3.37 7.18
N PHE A 163 5.15 -4.33 6.68
CA PHE A 163 6.16 -5.06 7.47
C PHE A 163 7.37 -4.24 7.88
N GLY A 164 7.87 -3.39 7.01
CA GLY A 164 9.21 -2.80 7.11
C GLY A 164 9.40 -1.89 8.32
N GLU A 165 10.32 -2.24 9.23
CA GLU A 165 10.77 -1.35 10.30
C GLU A 165 11.57 -0.19 9.74
N GLY A 166 11.20 1.05 10.12
CA GLY A 166 11.86 2.27 9.63
C GLY A 166 11.53 2.64 8.19
N THR A 167 10.62 1.91 7.52
CA THR A 167 10.16 2.22 6.16
C THR A 167 8.96 3.14 6.18
N ARG A 168 8.76 3.85 5.06
CA ARG A 168 7.68 4.81 4.85
C ARG A 168 6.82 4.38 3.68
N GLN A 169 5.51 4.40 3.89
CA GLN A 169 4.52 3.93 2.93
C GLN A 169 3.39 4.94 2.80
N TYR A 170 2.92 5.17 1.59
CA TYR A 170 1.86 6.11 1.28
C TYR A 170 0.76 5.44 0.45
N TYR A 171 -0.46 5.55 0.92
CA TYR A 171 -1.67 5.01 0.29
C TYR A 171 -2.63 6.16 0.02
N GLU A 172 -3.01 6.38 -1.24
CA GLU A 172 -3.87 7.47 -1.66
C GLU A 172 -5.05 6.95 -2.46
N ASP A 173 -6.26 7.37 -2.11
CA ASP A 173 -7.51 6.96 -2.76
C ASP A 173 -7.68 5.43 -2.85
N CYS A 174 -7.14 4.69 -1.88
CA CYS A 174 -7.18 3.24 -1.88
C CYS A 174 -8.42 2.70 -1.16
N TYR A 175 -8.87 1.52 -1.57
CA TYR A 175 -9.88 0.73 -0.87
C TYR A 175 -9.21 -0.46 -0.17
N ILE A 176 -9.42 -0.60 1.14
CA ILE A 176 -8.80 -1.66 1.94
C ILE A 176 -9.89 -2.33 2.77
N GLU A 177 -10.06 -3.64 2.59
CA GLU A 177 -11.08 -4.41 3.31
C GLU A 177 -10.50 -5.58 4.10
N GLY A 178 -11.22 -5.94 5.16
CA GLY A 178 -10.87 -7.12 5.94
C GLY A 178 -11.76 -7.34 7.17
N THR A 179 -11.30 -8.21 8.06
CA THR A 179 -12.06 -8.62 9.25
C THR A 179 -11.33 -8.30 10.55
N VAL A 180 -10.14 -8.82 10.76
CA VAL A 180 -9.34 -8.67 11.98
C VAL A 180 -7.94 -8.25 11.61
N ASP A 181 -7.43 -7.18 12.25
CA ASP A 181 -6.05 -6.71 12.09
C ASP A 181 -5.65 -6.52 10.62
N PHE A 182 -6.61 -6.11 9.78
CA PHE A 182 -6.43 -6.20 8.33
C PHE A 182 -5.50 -5.12 7.76
N ILE A 183 -5.01 -4.19 8.60
CA ILE A 183 -3.86 -3.32 8.34
C ILE A 183 -2.91 -3.47 9.53
N PHE A 184 -1.77 -4.12 9.36
CA PHE A 184 -0.88 -4.42 10.47
C PHE A 184 0.60 -4.33 10.07
N GLY A 185 1.49 -4.15 11.05
CA GLY A 185 2.94 -4.10 10.82
C GLY A 185 3.65 -2.96 11.52
N LYS A 186 4.89 -2.69 11.09
CA LYS A 186 5.86 -1.82 11.79
C LYS A 186 6.16 -0.50 11.09
N ALA A 187 5.78 -0.36 9.82
CA ALA A 187 6.12 0.80 9.00
C ALA A 187 5.47 2.09 9.51
N THR A 188 6.06 3.22 9.19
CA THR A 188 5.35 4.50 9.15
C THR A 188 4.50 4.52 7.88
N ALA A 189 3.18 4.46 8.02
CA ALA A 189 2.27 4.41 6.88
C ALA A 189 1.19 5.49 6.98
N VAL A 190 1.03 6.26 5.89
CA VAL A 190 -0.02 7.27 5.75
C VAL A 190 -1.07 6.80 4.77
N PHE A 191 -2.31 6.77 5.23
CA PHE A 191 -3.50 6.47 4.44
C PHE A 191 -4.25 7.78 4.22
N ASN A 192 -4.30 8.26 2.99
CA ASN A 192 -4.88 9.54 2.64
C ASN A 192 -6.09 9.36 1.71
N HIS A 193 -7.25 9.86 2.09
CA HIS A 193 -8.53 9.71 1.36
C HIS A 193 -8.90 8.24 1.06
N CYS A 194 -8.46 7.29 1.90
CA CYS A 194 -8.75 5.87 1.70
C CYS A 194 -10.13 5.48 2.26
N GLU A 195 -10.72 4.45 1.68
CA GLU A 195 -11.85 3.74 2.27
C GLU A 195 -11.37 2.48 3.00
N ILE A 196 -11.67 2.38 4.29
CA ILE A 196 -11.30 1.27 5.18
C ILE A 196 -12.59 0.50 5.52
N HIS A 197 -12.74 -0.70 4.96
CA HIS A 197 -14.00 -1.43 4.97
C HIS A 197 -14.00 -2.68 5.83
N SER A 198 -14.84 -2.70 6.85
CA SER A 198 -15.01 -3.84 7.77
C SER A 198 -16.00 -4.86 7.22
N LYS A 199 -15.60 -6.13 7.14
CA LYS A 199 -16.41 -7.23 6.60
C LYS A 199 -17.16 -8.04 7.66
N ARG A 200 -16.84 -7.86 8.97
CA ARG A 200 -17.53 -8.59 10.07
C ARG A 200 -17.57 -7.79 11.37
N SER A 201 -18.53 -8.13 12.22
CA SER A 201 -18.61 -7.64 13.59
C SER A 201 -17.47 -8.22 14.46
N GLY A 202 -17.10 -7.51 15.53
CA GLY A 202 -16.05 -7.94 16.46
C GLY A 202 -14.64 -7.87 15.87
N GLY A 203 -14.45 -7.13 14.77
CA GLY A 203 -13.18 -6.96 14.10
C GLY A 203 -12.32 -5.82 14.65
N TYR A 204 -11.12 -5.71 14.09
CA TYR A 204 -10.17 -4.62 14.33
C TYR A 204 -9.69 -4.10 12.99
N LEU A 205 -9.72 -2.77 12.78
CA LEU A 205 -9.21 -2.20 11.54
C LEU A 205 -7.70 -2.38 11.47
N THR A 206 -6.99 -2.07 12.57
CA THR A 206 -5.54 -2.04 12.56
C THR A 206 -4.89 -2.71 13.76
N ALA A 207 -3.67 -3.23 13.55
CA ALA A 207 -2.80 -3.78 14.57
C ALA A 207 -1.36 -3.30 14.35
N PRO A 208 -1.03 -2.04 14.67
CA PRO A 208 0.32 -1.53 14.52
C PRO A 208 1.29 -2.18 15.51
N ALA A 209 2.55 -2.31 15.09
CA ALA A 209 3.66 -2.78 15.89
C ALA A 209 4.83 -1.77 15.81
N THR A 210 4.52 -0.50 15.88
CA THR A 210 5.49 0.60 15.79
C THR A 210 6.64 0.36 16.75
N PRO A 211 7.91 0.37 16.30
CA PRO A 211 9.06 0.17 17.16
C PRO A 211 9.23 1.31 18.17
N GLN A 212 9.81 0.99 19.31
CA GLN A 212 10.17 1.99 20.33
C GLN A 212 11.08 3.07 19.71
N GLY A 213 10.79 4.34 20.00
CA GLY A 213 11.58 5.48 19.51
C GLY A 213 11.14 5.99 18.12
N CYS A 214 10.31 5.27 17.36
CA CYS A 214 9.73 5.80 16.14
C CYS A 214 8.75 6.93 16.46
N LYS A 215 8.90 8.08 15.78
CA LYS A 215 8.00 9.23 15.98
C LYS A 215 6.59 8.90 15.50
N TYR A 216 6.44 8.25 14.35
CA TYR A 216 5.17 7.95 13.71
C TYR A 216 4.95 6.43 13.53
N GLY A 217 3.69 6.02 13.49
CA GLY A 217 3.19 4.72 13.08
C GLY A 217 2.20 4.89 11.93
N TYR A 218 0.92 4.53 12.16
CA TYR A 218 -0.14 4.73 11.17
C TYR A 218 -0.80 6.08 11.32
N VAL A 219 -1.03 6.76 10.19
CA VAL A 219 -1.80 8.00 10.10
C VAL A 219 -2.88 7.84 9.04
N PHE A 220 -4.14 7.95 9.47
CA PHE A 220 -5.31 7.94 8.59
C PHE A 220 -5.79 9.39 8.45
N ASN A 221 -5.72 9.94 7.25
CA ASN A 221 -6.06 11.33 6.98
C ASN A 221 -7.23 11.41 5.98
N ASN A 222 -8.32 12.04 6.37
CA ASN A 222 -9.54 12.17 5.58
C ASN A 222 -10.08 10.83 5.04
N CYS A 223 -9.90 9.74 5.80
CA CYS A 223 -10.38 8.42 5.41
C CYS A 223 -11.85 8.23 5.76
N ARG A 224 -12.50 7.33 5.03
CA ARG A 224 -13.86 6.89 5.29
C ARG A 224 -13.86 5.46 5.84
N LEU A 225 -14.38 5.27 7.06
CA LEU A 225 -14.50 3.98 7.71
C LEU A 225 -15.91 3.43 7.46
N THR A 226 -16.00 2.38 6.64
CA THR A 226 -17.26 1.77 6.21
C THR A 226 -17.36 0.31 6.65
N ALA A 227 -18.53 -0.27 6.50
CA ALA A 227 -18.72 -1.67 6.82
C ALA A 227 -19.77 -2.34 5.93
N ALA A 228 -19.66 -3.66 5.82
CA ALA A 228 -20.68 -4.48 5.16
C ALA A 228 -22.04 -4.38 5.89
N PRO A 229 -23.18 -4.53 5.20
CA PRO A 229 -24.50 -4.31 5.76
C PRO A 229 -24.83 -5.17 6.99
N ASN A 230 -24.20 -6.32 7.14
CA ASN A 230 -24.39 -7.26 8.24
C ASN A 230 -23.48 -7.00 9.46
N VAL A 231 -22.65 -5.96 9.41
CA VAL A 231 -21.79 -5.58 10.55
C VAL A 231 -22.58 -4.74 11.54
N ALA A 232 -22.65 -5.22 12.79
CA ALA A 232 -23.40 -4.56 13.84
C ALA A 232 -22.81 -3.18 14.21
N ALA A 233 -23.67 -2.25 14.59
CA ALA A 233 -23.25 -0.97 15.14
C ALA A 233 -22.42 -1.17 16.43
N GLY A 234 -21.39 -0.33 16.64
CA GLY A 234 -20.54 -0.36 17.81
C GLY A 234 -19.79 -1.69 18.02
N SER A 235 -19.45 -2.42 16.95
CA SER A 235 -18.85 -3.75 17.07
C SER A 235 -17.39 -3.84 16.63
N VAL A 236 -16.83 -2.81 15.98
CA VAL A 236 -15.48 -2.84 15.38
C VAL A 236 -14.56 -1.85 16.10
N TRP A 237 -13.35 -2.26 16.40
CA TRP A 237 -12.31 -1.44 17.00
C TRP A 237 -11.49 -0.70 15.95
N LEU A 238 -11.07 0.53 16.23
CA LEU A 238 -10.15 1.28 15.38
C LEU A 238 -8.77 0.63 15.35
N SER A 239 -8.26 0.23 16.53
CA SER A 239 -6.93 -0.37 16.63
C SER A 239 -6.75 -1.18 17.91
N ARG A 240 -5.77 -2.09 17.86
CA ARG A 240 -5.17 -2.73 19.04
C ARG A 240 -3.65 -2.85 18.86
N PRO A 241 -2.82 -2.74 19.93
CA PRO A 241 -1.37 -2.73 19.82
C PRO A 241 -0.81 -4.15 19.69
N TRP A 242 -0.39 -4.54 18.49
CA TRP A 242 0.27 -5.84 18.30
C TRP A 242 1.61 -5.94 19.06
N ARG A 243 2.25 -4.79 19.28
CA ARG A 243 3.46 -4.68 20.11
C ARG A 243 3.36 -3.42 20.98
N PRO A 244 4.10 -3.35 22.12
CA PRO A 244 4.26 -2.10 22.86
C PRO A 244 4.71 -0.97 21.94
N TYR A 245 4.38 0.27 22.28
CA TYR A 245 4.70 1.49 21.51
C TYR A 245 3.95 1.62 20.18
N ALA A 246 2.95 0.79 19.92
CA ALA A 246 2.08 0.90 18.75
C ALA A 246 1.46 2.30 18.62
N LYS A 247 1.41 2.85 17.40
CA LYS A 247 0.86 4.18 17.14
C LYS A 247 -0.13 4.16 16.00
N ALA A 248 -1.30 4.76 16.22
CA ALA A 248 -2.28 5.02 15.17
C ALA A 248 -3.01 6.34 15.46
N VAL A 249 -3.12 7.18 14.43
CA VAL A 249 -3.77 8.49 14.52
C VAL A 249 -4.80 8.61 13.39
N PHE A 250 -6.03 8.98 13.73
CA PHE A 250 -7.11 9.22 12.77
C PHE A 250 -7.43 10.71 12.73
N ILE A 251 -7.33 11.32 11.55
CA ILE A 251 -7.47 12.76 11.35
C ILE A 251 -8.60 13.01 10.36
N ARG A 252 -9.62 13.77 10.80
CA ARG A 252 -10.77 14.14 9.97
C ARG A 252 -11.40 12.96 9.23
N CYS A 253 -11.45 11.79 9.90
CA CYS A 253 -12.03 10.59 9.33
C CYS A 253 -13.55 10.58 9.50
N ASP A 254 -14.27 10.14 8.46
CA ASP A 254 -15.70 9.82 8.50
C ASP A 254 -15.87 8.40 9.06
N MET A 255 -16.37 8.29 10.28
CA MET A 255 -16.49 7.02 11.01
C MET A 255 -17.93 6.50 10.97
N GLY A 256 -18.15 5.39 10.28
CA GLY A 256 -19.44 4.72 10.22
C GLY A 256 -19.86 4.14 11.57
N LYS A 257 -21.16 3.95 11.76
CA LYS A 257 -21.80 3.48 13.01
C LYS A 257 -21.26 2.17 13.59
N HIS A 258 -20.52 1.39 12.79
CA HIS A 258 -19.92 0.12 13.21
C HIS A 258 -18.77 0.30 14.19
N ILE A 259 -18.15 1.49 14.25
CA ILE A 259 -17.04 1.76 15.15
C ILE A 259 -17.54 1.82 16.61
N ARG A 260 -16.84 1.13 17.50
CA ARG A 260 -17.12 1.10 18.93
C ARG A 260 -16.92 2.47 19.57
N PRO A 261 -17.78 2.84 20.54
CA PRO A 261 -17.58 4.08 21.29
C PRO A 261 -16.19 4.21 21.93
N GLU A 262 -15.66 3.12 22.48
CA GLU A 262 -14.35 3.08 23.12
C GLU A 262 -13.20 3.26 22.11
N GLY A 263 -13.41 2.88 20.86
CA GLY A 263 -12.48 3.00 19.75
C GLY A 263 -11.25 2.11 19.81
N TRP A 264 -10.59 2.03 20.95
CA TRP A 264 -9.26 1.47 21.15
C TRP A 264 -9.27 0.28 22.11
N ASN A 265 -8.54 -0.78 21.79
CA ASN A 265 -8.40 -1.98 22.60
C ASN A 265 -6.93 -2.16 23.02
N ASN A 266 -6.69 -2.59 24.26
CA ASN A 266 -5.33 -2.76 24.80
C ASN A 266 -4.71 -4.15 24.54
N TRP A 267 -5.35 -4.98 23.72
CA TRP A 267 -4.96 -6.38 23.46
C TRP A 267 -4.97 -7.27 24.71
N GLY A 268 -5.83 -6.95 25.70
CA GLY A 268 -5.85 -7.68 26.97
C GLY A 268 -4.62 -7.48 27.87
N ASN A 269 -3.76 -6.51 27.55
CA ASN A 269 -2.58 -6.16 28.34
C ASN A 269 -2.64 -4.69 28.75
N PRO A 270 -2.89 -4.39 30.05
CA PRO A 270 -2.95 -3.02 30.56
C PRO A 270 -1.65 -2.21 30.38
N ASP A 271 -0.48 -2.85 30.32
CA ASP A 271 0.81 -2.15 30.11
C ASP A 271 0.84 -1.42 28.76
N ASN A 272 0.11 -1.92 27.78
CA ASN A 272 0.00 -1.27 26.48
C ASN A 272 -0.67 0.11 26.55
N GLU A 273 -1.50 0.36 27.55
CA GLU A 273 -2.18 1.66 27.71
C GLU A 273 -1.21 2.79 28.04
N SER A 274 -0.06 2.47 28.66
CA SER A 274 0.99 3.43 28.98
C SER A 274 2.03 3.59 27.89
N THR A 275 2.11 2.65 26.94
CA THR A 275 3.17 2.63 25.92
C THR A 275 2.65 2.93 24.52
N ALA A 276 1.43 2.54 24.19
CA ALA A 276 0.80 2.83 22.90
C ALA A 276 0.36 4.31 22.81
N PHE A 277 0.41 4.86 21.62
CA PHE A 277 -0.09 6.20 21.34
C PHE A 277 -1.19 6.13 20.28
N TYR A 278 -2.43 6.25 20.75
CA TYR A 278 -3.61 6.27 19.89
C TYR A 278 -4.31 7.62 20.03
N ALA A 279 -4.62 8.24 18.88
CA ALA A 279 -5.15 9.58 18.88
C ALA A 279 -6.17 9.83 17.77
N GLU A 280 -7.00 10.82 17.95
CA GLU A 280 -7.93 11.33 16.95
C GLU A 280 -7.85 12.87 16.87
N TYR A 281 -8.17 13.40 15.68
CA TYR A 281 -8.35 14.83 15.46
C TYR A 281 -9.55 15.10 14.55
N GLN A 282 -10.57 15.76 15.06
CA GLN A 282 -11.75 16.20 14.31
C GLN A 282 -12.42 15.11 13.45
N SER A 283 -12.35 13.84 13.87
CA SER A 283 -13.11 12.78 13.21
C SER A 283 -14.61 12.95 13.46
N TYR A 284 -15.45 12.54 12.54
CA TYR A 284 -16.89 12.78 12.52
C TYR A 284 -17.65 11.53 12.05
N GLY A 285 -18.97 11.63 11.93
CA GLY A 285 -19.85 10.52 11.54
C GLY A 285 -20.45 9.78 12.74
N GLU A 286 -21.31 8.79 12.48
CA GLU A 286 -22.08 8.07 13.53
C GLU A 286 -21.19 7.27 14.50
N GLY A 287 -20.01 6.87 14.08
CA GLY A 287 -19.04 6.13 14.90
C GLY A 287 -18.03 7.03 15.62
N ALA A 288 -18.03 8.34 15.39
CA ALA A 288 -17.26 9.27 16.18
C ALA A 288 -17.85 9.36 17.61
N SER A 289 -16.99 9.36 18.61
CA SER A 289 -17.43 9.30 20.00
C SER A 289 -16.56 10.14 20.91
N THR A 290 -17.16 10.75 21.92
CA THR A 290 -16.45 11.37 23.05
C THR A 290 -16.10 10.38 24.15
N ASN A 291 -16.62 9.14 24.07
CA ASN A 291 -16.43 8.09 25.07
C ASN A 291 -15.31 7.11 24.65
N ARG A 292 -14.20 7.65 24.10
CA ARG A 292 -13.02 6.86 23.76
C ARG A 292 -12.34 6.31 25.01
N ALA A 293 -11.56 5.22 24.84
CA ALA A 293 -10.73 4.68 25.91
C ALA A 293 -9.91 5.79 26.60
N GLY A 294 -9.93 5.82 27.92
CA GLY A 294 -9.36 6.93 28.70
C GLY A 294 -7.86 7.16 28.53
N TRP A 295 -7.13 6.19 27.98
CA TRP A 295 -5.71 6.27 27.68
C TRP A 295 -5.41 6.73 26.25
N SER A 296 -6.42 6.98 25.43
CA SER A 296 -6.28 7.55 24.10
C SER A 296 -6.32 9.10 24.15
N HIS A 297 -5.94 9.73 23.04
CA HIS A 297 -5.75 11.17 22.99
C HIS A 297 -6.70 11.82 21.98
N GLN A 298 -7.21 13.00 22.35
CA GLN A 298 -7.85 13.94 21.40
C GLN A 298 -6.85 15.06 21.13
N LEU A 299 -6.38 15.17 19.88
CA LEU A 299 -5.41 16.17 19.52
C LEU A 299 -6.09 17.56 19.37
N SER A 300 -5.40 18.59 19.80
CA SER A 300 -5.82 19.99 19.58
C SER A 300 -5.36 20.55 18.23
N ASP A 301 -4.33 19.93 17.63
CA ASP A 301 -3.75 20.27 16.33
C ASP A 301 -3.24 19.02 15.62
N ALA A 302 -3.27 19.02 14.29
CA ALA A 302 -2.83 17.91 13.45
C ALA A 302 -1.62 18.25 12.55
N GLY A 303 -1.00 19.41 12.69
CA GLY A 303 0.10 19.84 11.83
C GLY A 303 1.28 18.88 11.80
N ASP A 304 1.61 18.27 12.93
CA ASP A 304 2.67 17.24 13.03
C ASP A 304 2.35 15.94 12.25
N TYR A 305 1.10 15.75 11.84
CA TYR A 305 0.62 14.55 11.14
C TYR A 305 0.24 14.82 9.67
N GLU A 306 0.59 15.98 9.14
CA GLU A 306 0.45 16.24 7.69
C GLU A 306 1.34 15.29 6.89
N VAL A 307 0.85 14.83 5.73
CA VAL A 307 1.50 13.79 4.90
C VAL A 307 2.98 14.07 4.68
N ALA A 308 3.30 15.31 4.25
CA ALA A 308 4.67 15.72 3.97
C ALA A 308 5.55 15.70 5.24
N VAL A 309 4.98 16.05 6.42
CA VAL A 309 5.71 16.05 7.70
C VAL A 309 6.02 14.64 8.16
N VAL A 310 5.04 13.74 8.08
CA VAL A 310 5.18 12.34 8.52
C VAL A 310 6.20 11.58 7.69
N LEU A 311 6.21 11.82 6.37
CA LEU A 311 6.94 10.98 5.42
C LEU A 311 8.28 11.56 4.94
N GLN A 312 8.57 12.84 5.21
CA GLN A 312 9.75 13.51 4.65
C GLN A 312 11.09 12.84 5.00
N GLY A 313 11.24 12.28 6.21
CA GLY A 313 12.49 11.71 6.67
C GLY A 313 13.69 12.67 6.54
N LYS A 314 14.92 12.13 6.51
CA LYS A 314 16.14 12.91 6.28
C LYS A 314 16.35 13.25 4.80
N ASP A 315 15.78 12.46 3.91
CA ASP A 315 15.88 12.56 2.45
C ASP A 315 14.79 13.46 1.85
N GLN A 316 13.95 14.10 2.68
CA GLN A 316 12.88 15.01 2.28
C GLN A 316 11.87 14.37 1.31
N TRP A 317 11.68 13.05 1.43
CA TRP A 317 10.74 12.35 0.56
C TRP A 317 9.32 12.87 0.73
N ASN A 318 8.71 13.25 -0.38
CA ASN A 318 7.33 13.71 -0.43
C ASN A 318 6.60 12.98 -1.57
N PRO A 319 5.64 12.07 -1.26
CA PRO A 319 4.88 11.34 -2.25
C PRO A 319 3.76 12.17 -2.89
N LEU A 320 3.45 13.35 -2.36
CA LEU A 320 2.40 14.20 -2.90
C LEU A 320 2.78 14.71 -4.31
N PRO A 321 1.81 14.85 -5.23
CA PRO A 321 2.09 15.43 -6.54
C PRO A 321 2.71 16.82 -6.37
N THR A 322 3.77 17.10 -7.11
CA THR A 322 4.31 18.46 -7.19
C THR A 322 3.25 19.34 -7.85
N THR A 323 2.50 20.09 -7.07
CA THR A 323 1.62 21.11 -7.59
C THR A 323 2.52 22.13 -8.27
N ASN A 324 2.48 22.23 -9.60
CA ASN A 324 3.15 23.31 -10.32
C ASN A 324 2.60 24.64 -9.77
N LEU A 325 3.37 25.31 -8.91
CA LEU A 325 3.11 26.67 -8.41
C LEU A 325 3.29 27.72 -9.53
N LEU A 326 2.79 27.45 -10.72
CA LEU A 326 2.86 28.34 -11.88
C LEU A 326 1.51 28.93 -12.27
N ASN A 327 0.62 29.22 -11.32
CA ASN A 327 -0.61 29.99 -11.63
C ASN A 327 -1.03 30.95 -10.53
N ASN A 328 -0.13 31.75 -9.97
CA ASN A 328 -0.51 32.96 -9.23
C ASN A 328 0.52 34.08 -9.39
N GLN A 329 0.75 34.47 -10.64
CA GLN A 329 1.22 35.80 -10.99
C GLN A 329 0.46 36.28 -12.23
N LYS A 330 -0.73 36.79 -12.04
CA LYS A 330 -1.36 37.78 -12.91
C LYS A 330 -2.19 38.72 -12.04
#